data_1bcbadf21a970b46016e960193806b03
#
_entry.id   1bcbadf21a970b46016e960193806b03
#
_cell.length_a   1.000
_cell.length_b   1.000
_cell.length_c   1.000
_cell.angle_alpha   90.00
_cell.angle_beta   90.00
_cell.angle_gamma   90.00
#
_symmetry.space_group_name_H-M   'P 1'
#
loop_
_entity.id
_entity.type
_entity.pdbx_description
1 polymer ?
#
loop_
_entity_poly.entity_id
_entity_poly.type
_entity_poly.pdbx_seq_one_letter_code
_entity_poly.pdbx_strand_id
1 'polypeptide(L)'
;MSNKKIKNAKITEYDNIKFKSKLEVMVYKTLEENNFEVFYEPHTFNLWYGFKPKIPFYAPKDKVLVNNDKKIIDIKYTPDFIFKYKDIIIYIEAKGMKNDTYYLKNKLFRGYLENRYVLYGEFSMYFEIYTKKQLLQAIQIIKDYDSSRNNETNV
;
A
#
# COMPACT_ATOMS: atom_id res chain seq x y z
N MET A 1 -10.94 -5.48 18.51
CA MET A 1 -11.63 -5.97 17.29
C MET A 1 -10.76 -7.05 16.66
N SER A 2 -11.27 -8.27 16.57
CA SER A 2 -10.56 -9.33 15.88
C SER A 2 -10.58 -9.05 14.39
N ASN A 3 -9.42 -8.92 13.77
CA ASN A 3 -9.32 -8.94 12.32
C ASN A 3 -9.97 -10.21 11.81
N LYS A 4 -11.12 -10.09 11.14
CA LYS A 4 -11.71 -11.24 10.43
C LYS A 4 -10.68 -11.70 9.41
N LYS A 5 -10.03 -12.84 9.68
CA LYS A 5 -9.20 -13.51 8.69
C LYS A 5 -10.05 -13.68 7.42
N ILE A 6 -9.56 -13.19 6.30
CA ILE A 6 -10.20 -13.38 4.99
C ILE A 6 -10.24 -14.88 4.76
N LYS A 7 -11.44 -15.48 4.83
CA LYS A 7 -11.66 -16.94 4.83
C LYS A 7 -11.14 -17.68 3.58
N ASN A 8 -10.69 -16.96 2.53
CA ASN A 8 -10.35 -17.53 1.23
C ASN A 8 -8.97 -17.10 0.68
N ALA A 9 -8.13 -16.45 1.48
CA ALA A 9 -6.77 -16.14 1.06
C ALA A 9 -5.93 -17.43 1.11
N LYS A 10 -5.67 -18.03 -0.05
CA LYS A 10 -4.84 -19.22 -0.18
C LYS A 10 -3.43 -18.81 -0.57
N ILE A 11 -2.46 -19.06 0.33
CA ILE A 11 -1.04 -18.87 0.04
C ILE A 11 -0.69 -19.69 -1.21
N THR A 12 -0.09 -19.04 -2.19
CA THR A 12 0.30 -19.62 -3.47
C THR A 12 1.77 -19.29 -3.72
N GLU A 13 2.58 -20.31 -4.05
CA GLU A 13 3.98 -20.11 -4.41
C GLU A 13 4.13 -20.03 -5.94
N TYR A 14 4.88 -19.02 -6.38
CA TYR A 14 5.27 -18.83 -7.78
C TYR A 14 6.61 -18.09 -7.84
N ASP A 15 7.52 -18.52 -8.69
CA ASP A 15 8.86 -17.95 -8.85
C ASP A 15 9.64 -17.84 -7.53
N ASN A 16 9.54 -18.87 -6.67
CA ASN A 16 10.10 -18.92 -5.32
C ASN A 16 9.58 -17.83 -4.36
N ILE A 17 8.49 -17.16 -4.71
CA ILE A 17 7.81 -16.14 -3.88
C ILE A 17 6.51 -16.74 -3.34
N LYS A 18 6.28 -16.57 -2.05
CA LYS A 18 5.02 -16.95 -1.39
C LYS A 18 4.07 -15.76 -1.35
N PHE A 19 3.06 -15.80 -2.20
CA PHE A 19 2.02 -14.79 -2.27
C PHE A 19 0.87 -15.12 -1.31
N LYS A 20 0.26 -14.10 -0.75
CA LYS A 20 -0.87 -14.23 0.19
C LYS A 20 -2.19 -14.56 -0.49
N SER A 21 -2.30 -14.32 -1.80
CA SER A 21 -3.51 -14.57 -2.57
C SER A 21 -3.23 -14.92 -4.04
N LYS A 22 -4.21 -15.56 -4.69
CA LYS A 22 -4.15 -15.82 -6.14
C LYS A 22 -4.19 -14.54 -6.97
N LEU A 23 -4.85 -13.48 -6.46
CA LEU A 23 -4.88 -12.19 -7.10
C LEU A 23 -3.47 -11.58 -7.20
N GLU A 24 -2.70 -11.65 -6.11
CA GLU A 24 -1.30 -11.18 -6.11
C GLU A 24 -0.42 -11.95 -7.10
N VAL A 25 -0.59 -13.28 -7.20
CA VAL A 25 0.11 -14.09 -8.22
C VAL A 25 -0.24 -13.63 -9.64
N MET A 26 -1.52 -13.39 -9.90
CA MET A 26 -1.97 -12.90 -11.22
C MET A 26 -1.37 -11.53 -11.53
N VAL A 27 -1.35 -10.62 -10.55
CA VAL A 27 -0.74 -9.28 -10.70
C VAL A 27 0.75 -9.42 -11.01
N TYR A 28 1.48 -10.18 -10.22
CA TYR A 28 2.92 -10.39 -10.40
C TYR A 28 3.25 -10.92 -11.81
N LYS A 29 2.61 -12.04 -12.21
CA LYS A 29 2.80 -12.63 -13.54
C LYS A 29 2.53 -11.67 -14.67
N THR A 30 1.41 -10.94 -14.59
CA THR A 30 1.01 -10.00 -15.64
C THR A 30 1.99 -8.83 -15.76
N LEU A 31 2.53 -8.35 -14.64
CA LEU A 31 3.55 -7.30 -14.65
C LEU A 31 4.87 -7.80 -15.26
N GLU A 32 5.33 -9.02 -14.91
CA GLU A 32 6.52 -9.64 -15.51
C GLU A 32 6.35 -9.85 -17.03
N GLU A 33 5.19 -10.37 -17.47
CA GLU A 33 4.85 -10.53 -18.90
C GLU A 33 4.88 -9.21 -19.68
N ASN A 34 4.72 -8.07 -18.98
CA ASN A 34 4.84 -6.74 -19.54
C ASN A 34 6.22 -6.10 -19.36
N ASN A 35 7.23 -6.92 -19.00
CA ASN A 35 8.63 -6.52 -18.84
C ASN A 35 8.91 -5.49 -17.74
N PHE A 36 8.11 -5.49 -16.67
CA PHE A 36 8.42 -4.72 -15.46
C PHE A 36 9.27 -5.55 -14.49
N GLU A 37 10.29 -4.94 -13.92
CA GLU A 37 11.07 -5.53 -12.83
C GLU A 37 10.36 -5.25 -11.50
N VAL A 38 9.56 -6.21 -11.02
CA VAL A 38 8.61 -6.05 -9.93
C VAL A 38 9.13 -6.67 -8.64
N PHE A 39 8.98 -5.96 -7.54
CA PHE A 39 9.30 -6.45 -6.20
C PHE A 39 8.01 -6.61 -5.37
N TYR A 40 7.86 -7.78 -4.78
CA TYR A 40 6.72 -8.11 -3.92
C TYR A 40 7.03 -7.77 -2.45
N GLU A 41 6.20 -6.93 -1.84
CA GLU A 41 6.33 -6.44 -0.45
C GLU A 41 7.77 -6.00 -0.06
N PRO A 42 8.50 -5.25 -0.89
CA PRO A 42 9.92 -5.01 -0.66
C PRO A 42 10.20 -4.02 0.46
N HIS A 43 9.20 -3.18 0.83
CA HIS A 43 9.39 -2.12 1.81
C HIS A 43 8.13 -1.83 2.63
N THR A 44 8.33 -1.62 3.93
CA THR A 44 7.28 -1.20 4.87
C THR A 44 7.49 0.26 5.25
N PHE A 45 6.48 1.09 4.98
CA PHE A 45 6.48 2.51 5.30
C PHE A 45 5.92 2.75 6.70
N ASN A 46 6.58 3.59 7.49
CA ASN A 46 6.02 4.10 8.73
C ASN A 46 5.22 5.37 8.41
N LEU A 47 3.90 5.26 8.48
CA LEU A 47 2.97 6.33 8.11
C LEU A 47 2.67 7.26 9.28
N TRP A 48 2.78 6.75 10.50
CA TRP A 48 2.52 7.50 11.72
C TRP A 48 3.28 6.88 12.89
N TYR A 49 3.99 7.68 13.64
CA TYR A 49 4.81 7.22 14.77
C TYR A 49 3.99 7.11 16.03
N GLY A 50 4.07 5.96 16.68
CA GLY A 50 3.48 5.75 18.00
C GLY A 50 4.19 6.52 19.10
N PHE A 51 3.59 6.51 20.28
CA PHE A 51 4.10 7.23 21.44
C PHE A 51 3.65 6.59 22.75
N LYS A 52 4.32 6.94 23.84
CA LYS A 52 3.86 6.63 25.19
C LYS A 52 2.90 7.74 25.65
N PRO A 53 1.61 7.44 25.94
CA PRO A 53 0.66 8.45 26.38
C PRO A 53 1.08 9.09 27.72
N LYS A 54 0.87 10.41 27.81
CA LYS A 54 0.97 11.18 29.06
C LYS A 54 -0.39 11.67 29.54
N ILE A 55 -1.36 11.72 28.63
CA ILE A 55 -2.73 12.06 28.95
C ILE A 55 -3.49 10.79 29.27
N PRO A 56 -4.18 10.70 30.42
CA PRO A 56 -4.96 9.52 30.76
C PRO A 56 -6.12 9.31 29.79
N PHE A 57 -6.29 8.04 29.37
CA PHE A 57 -7.42 7.59 28.59
C PHE A 57 -8.10 6.42 29.30
N TYR A 58 -9.36 6.57 29.63
CA TYR A 58 -10.13 5.56 30.33
C TYR A 58 -11.00 4.79 29.37
N ALA A 59 -10.85 3.46 29.39
CA ALA A 59 -11.65 2.54 28.59
C ALA A 59 -12.26 1.43 29.45
N PRO A 60 -13.42 0.89 29.09
CA PRO A 60 -14.03 -0.22 29.81
C PRO A 60 -13.14 -1.49 29.71
N LYS A 61 -12.91 -2.10 30.87
CA LYS A 61 -12.41 -3.47 31.03
C LYS A 61 -13.32 -4.16 32.03
N ASP A 62 -14.00 -5.23 31.60
CA ASP A 62 -14.97 -5.95 32.45
C ASP A 62 -16.01 -5.04 33.11
N LYS A 63 -16.60 -4.13 32.32
CA LYS A 63 -17.62 -3.14 32.74
C LYS A 63 -17.13 -2.01 33.68
N VAL A 64 -15.84 -1.96 33.98
CA VAL A 64 -15.22 -0.90 34.79
C VAL A 64 -14.29 -0.06 33.94
N LEU A 65 -14.35 1.26 34.11
CA LEU A 65 -13.40 2.17 33.46
C LEU A 65 -12.02 2.05 34.12
N VAL A 66 -11.02 1.74 33.31
CA VAL A 66 -9.62 1.68 33.73
C VAL A 66 -8.76 2.59 32.86
N ASN A 67 -7.71 3.15 33.45
CA ASN A 67 -6.76 3.93 32.68
C ASN A 67 -5.97 2.99 31.75
N ASN A 68 -6.00 3.29 30.44
CA ASN A 68 -5.22 2.58 29.44
C ASN A 68 -3.98 3.41 29.08
N ASP A 69 -2.87 3.12 29.72
CA ASP A 69 -1.58 3.80 29.52
C ASP A 69 -0.63 3.03 28.62
N LYS A 70 -1.14 2.05 27.87
CA LYS A 70 -0.33 1.26 26.95
C LYS A 70 0.31 2.15 25.88
N LYS A 71 1.55 1.79 25.50
CA LYS A 71 2.21 2.43 24.37
C LYS A 71 1.38 2.29 23.12
N ILE A 72 1.14 3.40 22.45
CA ILE A 72 0.50 3.45 21.13
C ILE A 72 1.58 3.11 20.09
N ILE A 73 1.29 2.14 19.23
CA ILE A 73 2.22 1.64 18.24
C ILE A 73 2.15 2.43 16.94
N ASP A 74 3.20 2.33 16.13
CA ASP A 74 3.27 2.92 14.80
C ASP A 74 2.14 2.39 13.89
N ILE A 75 1.69 3.24 12.96
CA ILE A 75 0.86 2.81 11.83
C ILE A 75 1.79 2.60 10.64
N LYS A 76 1.90 1.34 10.21
CA LYS A 76 2.77 0.92 9.10
C LYS A 76 1.94 0.38 7.93
N TYR A 77 2.50 0.54 6.73
CA TYR A 77 1.90 0.04 5.51
C TYR A 77 2.97 -0.57 4.59
N THR A 78 2.65 -1.72 4.04
CA THR A 78 3.48 -2.43 3.05
C THR A 78 2.64 -2.59 1.79
N PRO A 79 2.90 -1.80 0.73
CA PRO A 79 2.29 -2.04 -0.59
C PRO A 79 2.65 -3.43 -1.12
N ASP A 80 1.73 -4.07 -1.82
CA ASP A 80 1.97 -5.41 -2.35
C ASP A 80 3.10 -5.43 -3.38
N PHE A 81 3.11 -4.45 -4.30
CA PHE A 81 4.13 -4.38 -5.34
C PHE A 81 4.71 -2.97 -5.46
N ILE A 82 6.02 -2.90 -5.64
CA ILE A 82 6.77 -1.68 -5.92
C ILE A 82 7.73 -1.96 -7.06
N PHE A 83 7.77 -1.06 -8.04
CA PHE A 83 8.76 -1.11 -9.11
C PHE A 83 8.99 0.28 -9.70
N LYS A 84 10.09 0.42 -10.41
CA LYS A 84 10.46 1.65 -11.09
C LYS A 84 10.11 1.56 -12.57
N TYR A 85 9.52 2.61 -13.11
CA TYR A 85 9.30 2.78 -14.54
C TYR A 85 9.78 4.16 -14.97
N LYS A 86 10.76 4.20 -15.88
CA LYS A 86 11.46 5.45 -16.21
C LYS A 86 11.98 6.15 -14.94
N ASP A 87 11.56 7.35 -14.66
CA ASP A 87 11.94 8.20 -13.53
C ASP A 87 10.95 8.18 -12.36
N ILE A 88 9.89 7.35 -12.44
CA ILE A 88 8.86 7.28 -11.42
C ILE A 88 8.83 5.94 -10.69
N ILE A 89 8.30 5.97 -9.46
CA ILE A 89 8.02 4.76 -8.68
C ILE A 89 6.54 4.43 -8.81
N ILE A 90 6.27 3.16 -9.09
CA ILE A 90 4.93 2.61 -9.19
C ILE A 90 4.63 1.77 -7.96
N TYR A 91 3.48 2.01 -7.34
CA TYR A 91 2.94 1.24 -6.23
C TYR A 91 1.64 0.57 -6.66
N ILE A 92 1.50 -0.72 -6.38
CA ILE A 92 0.26 -1.46 -6.66
C ILE A 92 -0.17 -2.21 -5.40
N GLU A 93 -1.43 -2.08 -5.07
CA GLU A 93 -2.14 -2.83 -4.05
C GLU A 93 -3.16 -3.76 -4.73
N ALA A 94 -3.03 -5.07 -4.51
CA ALA A 94 -3.96 -6.08 -5.01
C ALA A 94 -5.00 -6.39 -3.93
N LYS A 95 -6.24 -5.95 -4.12
CA LYS A 95 -7.29 -6.03 -3.08
C LYS A 95 -8.41 -7.00 -3.46
N GLY A 96 -8.61 -8.02 -2.65
CA GLY A 96 -9.79 -8.89 -2.73
C GLY A 96 -11.00 -8.28 -2.01
N MET A 97 -10.81 -7.76 -0.80
CA MET A 97 -11.84 -7.09 -0.01
C MET A 97 -11.27 -5.89 0.74
N LYS A 98 -12.08 -4.85 0.91
CA LYS A 98 -11.74 -3.66 1.70
C LYS A 98 -12.12 -3.87 3.17
N ASN A 99 -11.32 -3.28 4.07
CA ASN A 99 -11.65 -3.13 5.48
C ASN A 99 -11.33 -1.69 5.95
N ASP A 100 -11.85 -1.30 7.11
CA ASP A 100 -11.71 0.06 7.61
C ASP A 100 -10.24 0.45 7.88
N THR A 101 -9.45 -0.50 8.35
CA THR A 101 -8.00 -0.30 8.59
C THR A 101 -7.26 0.01 7.29
N TYR A 102 -7.62 -0.65 6.19
CA TYR A 102 -7.04 -0.37 4.88
C TYR A 102 -7.37 1.05 4.40
N TYR A 103 -8.60 1.50 4.56
CA TYR A 103 -8.98 2.87 4.16
C TYR A 103 -8.14 3.94 4.86
N LEU A 104 -7.90 3.76 6.16
CA LEU A 104 -7.03 4.67 6.92
C LEU A 104 -5.60 4.64 6.40
N LYS A 105 -5.03 3.45 6.21
CA LYS A 105 -3.67 3.28 5.69
C LYS A 105 -3.53 3.84 4.27
N ASN A 106 -4.52 3.64 3.42
CA ASN A 106 -4.54 4.21 2.06
C ASN A 106 -4.46 5.75 2.09
N LYS A 107 -5.28 6.40 2.91
CA LYS A 107 -5.25 7.85 3.07
C LYS A 107 -3.89 8.36 3.59
N LEU A 108 -3.35 7.72 4.61
CA LEU A 108 -2.06 8.08 5.18
C LEU A 108 -0.92 7.86 4.18
N PHE A 109 -0.95 6.76 3.43
CA PHE A 109 0.06 6.47 2.41
C PHE A 109 0.01 7.47 1.25
N ARG A 110 -1.18 7.83 0.79
CA ARG A 110 -1.34 8.88 -0.23
C ARG A 110 -0.81 10.23 0.26
N GLY A 111 -1.08 10.58 1.52
CA GLY A 111 -0.48 11.77 2.15
C GLY A 111 1.04 11.72 2.22
N TYR A 112 1.61 10.54 2.50
CA TYR A 112 3.05 10.33 2.45
C TYR A 112 3.61 10.57 1.04
N LEU A 113 2.97 10.04 -0.01
CA LEU A 113 3.40 10.24 -1.40
C LEU A 113 3.31 11.70 -1.83
N GLU A 114 2.24 12.42 -1.46
CA GLU A 114 2.10 13.85 -1.70
C GLU A 114 3.24 14.65 -1.04
N ASN A 115 3.59 14.35 0.20
CA ASN A 115 4.69 15.00 0.89
C ASN A 115 6.04 14.72 0.20
N ARG A 116 6.26 13.51 -0.31
CA ARG A 116 7.46 13.17 -1.09
C ARG A 116 7.55 14.01 -2.37
N TYR A 117 6.43 14.18 -3.05
CA TYR A 117 6.36 15.02 -4.24
C TYR A 117 6.63 16.50 -3.93
N VAL A 118 5.94 17.07 -2.93
CA VAL A 118 6.07 18.48 -2.56
C VAL A 118 7.48 18.83 -2.06
N LEU A 119 8.07 17.96 -1.23
CA LEU A 119 9.36 18.23 -0.59
C LEU A 119 10.56 17.88 -1.47
N TYR A 120 10.45 16.87 -2.33
CA TYR A 120 11.59 16.29 -3.06
C TYR A 120 11.37 16.16 -4.57
N GLY A 121 10.18 16.53 -5.08
CA GLY A 121 9.83 16.35 -6.49
C GLY A 121 9.69 14.89 -6.93
N GLU A 122 9.53 13.95 -5.98
CA GLU A 122 9.41 12.52 -6.25
C GLU A 122 8.00 12.18 -6.72
N PHE A 123 7.77 12.23 -8.02
CA PHE A 123 6.50 11.80 -8.60
C PHE A 123 6.39 10.27 -8.59
N SER A 124 5.21 9.77 -8.24
CA SER A 124 4.88 8.35 -8.22
C SER A 124 3.44 8.13 -8.67
N MET A 125 3.12 6.87 -9.00
CA MET A 125 1.74 6.44 -9.25
C MET A 125 1.37 5.33 -8.28
N TYR A 126 0.13 5.36 -7.80
CA TYR A 126 -0.41 4.36 -6.90
C TYR A 126 -1.74 3.82 -7.42
N PHE A 127 -1.80 2.49 -7.58
CA PHE A 127 -2.94 1.76 -8.13
C PHE A 127 -3.52 0.77 -7.13
N GLU A 128 -4.84 0.73 -7.05
CA GLU A 128 -5.61 -0.26 -6.31
C GLU A 128 -6.31 -1.18 -7.33
N ILE A 129 -5.98 -2.47 -7.31
CA ILE A 129 -6.36 -3.44 -8.34
C ILE A 129 -7.20 -4.57 -7.73
N TYR A 130 -8.38 -4.81 -8.27
CA TYR A 130 -9.26 -5.91 -7.91
C TYR A 130 -9.37 -6.97 -9.00
N THR A 131 -9.13 -6.60 -10.27
CA THR A 131 -9.33 -7.46 -11.43
C THR A 131 -8.19 -7.34 -12.43
N LYS A 132 -8.02 -8.37 -13.26
CA LYS A 132 -7.04 -8.34 -14.37
C LYS A 132 -7.31 -7.20 -15.35
N LYS A 133 -8.58 -6.89 -15.61
CA LYS A 133 -8.95 -5.76 -16.49
C LYS A 133 -8.43 -4.43 -15.96
N GLN A 134 -8.57 -4.17 -14.65
CA GLN A 134 -8.04 -2.97 -14.00
C GLN A 134 -6.50 -2.93 -14.05
N LEU A 135 -5.85 -4.08 -13.87
CA LEU A 135 -4.40 -4.17 -13.99
C LEU A 135 -3.91 -3.82 -15.40
N LEU A 136 -4.57 -4.31 -16.44
CA LEU A 136 -4.23 -3.97 -17.83
C LEU A 136 -4.44 -2.48 -18.12
N GLN A 137 -5.47 -1.86 -17.55
CA GLN A 137 -5.67 -0.40 -17.61
C GLN A 137 -4.54 0.35 -16.89
N ALA A 138 -4.12 -0.10 -15.70
CA ALA A 138 -2.99 0.48 -14.97
C ALA A 138 -1.69 0.39 -15.78
N ILE A 139 -1.42 -0.77 -16.38
CA ILE A 139 -0.25 -0.97 -17.25
C ILE A 139 -0.26 0.00 -18.44
N GLN A 140 -1.42 0.22 -19.06
CA GLN A 140 -1.55 1.19 -20.15
C GLN A 140 -1.26 2.62 -19.66
N ILE A 141 -1.83 3.01 -18.53
CA ILE A 141 -1.57 4.33 -17.91
C ILE A 141 -0.06 4.52 -17.63
N ILE A 142 0.60 3.48 -17.11
CA ILE A 142 2.05 3.51 -16.82
C ILE A 142 2.84 3.67 -18.12
N LYS A 143 2.52 2.89 -19.15
CA LYS A 143 3.22 2.92 -20.45
C LYS A 143 3.02 4.24 -21.21
N ASP A 144 1.86 4.87 -21.03
CA ASP A 144 1.54 6.18 -21.63
C ASP A 144 2.19 7.36 -20.88
N TYR A 145 2.82 7.08 -19.72
CA TYR A 145 3.50 8.12 -18.95
C TYR A 145 4.68 8.68 -19.72
N ASP A 146 4.69 10.00 -19.84
CA ASP A 146 5.80 10.76 -20.44
C ASP A 146 6.36 11.76 -19.41
N SER A 147 7.62 11.57 -19.06
CA SER A 147 8.33 12.43 -18.10
C SER A 147 8.45 13.90 -18.55
N SER A 148 8.37 14.15 -19.86
CA SER A 148 8.44 15.52 -20.41
C SER A 148 7.23 16.38 -20.00
N ARG A 149 6.05 15.79 -19.78
CA ARG A 149 4.83 16.50 -19.39
C ARG A 149 4.86 17.06 -17.98
N ASN A 150 5.67 16.51 -17.07
CA ASN A 150 5.74 16.98 -15.68
C ASN A 150 6.58 18.25 -15.51
N ASN A 151 7.39 18.62 -16.49
CA ASN A 151 8.19 19.85 -16.46
C ASN A 151 7.41 21.09 -16.89
N GLU A 152 6.24 20.91 -17.51
CA GLU A 152 5.40 22.03 -17.98
C GLU A 152 4.43 22.57 -16.92
N THR A 153 4.18 21.83 -15.85
CA THR A 153 3.26 22.23 -14.76
C THR A 153 3.94 22.99 -13.61
N ASN A 154 5.26 23.16 -13.65
CA ASN A 154 6.04 23.89 -12.64
C ASN A 154 6.58 25.25 -13.14
N VAL A 155 5.92 25.84 -14.09
CA VAL A 155 6.20 27.22 -14.56
C VAL A 155 5.10 28.16 -14.09
#